data_ec6e9c5da75e945f34dd8880c9b12899
#
_entry.id   ec6e9c5da75e945f34dd8880c9b12899
#
_cell.length_a   1.000
_cell.length_b   1.000
_cell.length_c   1.000
_cell.angle_alpha   90.00
_cell.angle_beta   90.00
_cell.angle_gamma   90.00
#
_symmetry.space_group_name_H-M   'P 1'
#
loop_
_entity.id
_entity.type
_entity.pdbx_description
1 polymer ?
#
loop_
_entity_poly.entity_id
_entity_poly.type
_entity_poly.pdbx_seq_one_letter_code
_entity_poly.pdbx_strand_id
1 'polypeptide(L)'
;RIPWKELQRHFASGYTLVVDLQLDLIEAGYQFQQDNSSQIELWLNANLIQQVSIEQARQWFNDDASLWACVVAPWVLIQHPD
;
A
#
# COMPACT_ATOMS: atom_id res chain seq x y z
N ARG A 1 -10.30 2.44 -8.71
CA ARG A 1 -9.69 1.19 -8.27
C ARG A 1 -8.82 0.60 -9.37
N ILE A 2 -7.75 -0.06 -8.95
CA ILE A 2 -6.80 -0.67 -9.86
C ILE A 2 -6.74 -2.16 -9.59
N PRO A 3 -6.87 -3.01 -10.64
CA PRO A 3 -6.73 -4.45 -10.44
C PRO A 3 -5.36 -4.81 -9.92
N TRP A 4 -5.30 -5.77 -9.00
CA TRP A 4 -4.03 -6.22 -8.43
C TRP A 4 -3.02 -6.64 -9.51
N LYS A 5 -3.51 -7.24 -10.59
CA LYS A 5 -2.65 -7.70 -11.67
C LYS A 5 -1.80 -6.57 -12.28
N GLU A 6 -2.33 -5.35 -12.28
CA GLU A 6 -1.58 -4.20 -12.78
C GLU A 6 -0.56 -3.68 -11.77
N LEU A 7 -0.72 -4.06 -10.50
CA LEU A 7 0.18 -3.65 -9.42
C LEU A 7 1.29 -4.66 -9.15
N GLN A 8 1.21 -5.85 -9.73
CA GLN A 8 2.14 -6.94 -9.43
C GLN A 8 3.60 -6.60 -9.68
N ARG A 9 3.89 -5.85 -10.73
CA ARG A 9 5.29 -5.48 -11.02
C ARG A 9 5.87 -4.60 -9.92
N HIS A 10 5.05 -3.76 -9.31
CA HIS A 10 5.48 -2.94 -8.19
C HIS A 10 5.72 -3.78 -6.94
N PHE A 11 4.88 -4.78 -6.74
CA PHE A 11 5.08 -5.76 -5.67
C PHE A 11 6.40 -6.50 -5.88
N ALA A 12 6.67 -6.96 -7.10
CA ALA A 12 7.90 -7.68 -7.41
C ALA A 12 9.14 -6.81 -7.17
N SER A 13 9.01 -5.50 -7.35
CA SER A 13 10.10 -4.55 -7.10
C SER A 13 10.26 -4.17 -5.63
N GLY A 14 9.32 -4.60 -4.77
CA GLY A 14 9.38 -4.31 -3.34
C GLY A 14 8.87 -2.95 -2.92
N TYR A 15 8.15 -2.25 -3.78
CA TYR A 15 7.70 -0.89 -3.52
C TYR A 15 6.22 -0.76 -3.17
N THR A 16 5.53 -1.87 -2.87
CA THR A 16 4.13 -1.81 -2.48
C THR A 16 3.97 -1.84 -0.97
N LEU A 17 3.14 -0.95 -0.45
CA LEU A 17 2.84 -0.88 0.98
C LEU A 17 1.33 -0.90 1.16
N VAL A 18 0.87 -1.75 2.08
CA VAL A 18 -0.55 -1.81 2.44
C VAL A 18 -0.82 -0.81 3.54
N VAL A 19 -1.84 0.01 3.35
CA VAL A 19 -2.27 1.01 4.32
C VAL A 19 -3.53 0.49 5.01
N ASP A 20 -3.50 0.44 6.34
CA ASP A 20 -4.65 0.00 7.13
C ASP A 20 -5.85 0.92 6.90
N LEU A 21 -7.06 0.33 6.98
CA LEU A 21 -8.30 1.09 6.78
C LEU A 21 -8.52 2.19 7.81
N GLN A 22 -7.81 2.15 8.93
CA GLN A 22 -7.86 3.21 9.92
C GLN A 22 -7.25 4.51 9.42
N LEU A 23 -6.41 4.45 8.39
CA LEU A 23 -5.76 5.61 7.81
C LEU A 23 -6.45 6.02 6.52
N ASP A 24 -6.46 7.31 6.26
CA ASP A 24 -6.88 7.84 4.98
C ASP A 24 -5.71 7.66 3.99
N LEU A 25 -5.98 6.99 2.87
CA LEU A 25 -4.95 6.70 1.87
C LEU A 25 -4.32 7.98 1.31
N ILE A 26 -5.13 9.01 1.09
CA ILE A 26 -4.66 10.28 0.55
C ILE A 26 -3.75 10.99 1.56
N GLU A 27 -4.13 10.96 2.84
CA GLU A 27 -3.30 11.54 3.90
C GLU A 27 -1.98 10.79 4.03
N ALA A 28 -2.03 9.46 3.94
CA ALA A 28 -0.81 8.65 3.96
C ALA A 28 0.10 9.03 2.80
N GLY A 29 -0.46 9.19 1.61
CA GLY A 29 0.29 9.62 0.43
C GLY A 29 0.92 11.00 0.62
N TYR A 30 0.17 11.90 1.23
CA TYR A 30 0.69 13.24 1.51
C TYR A 30 1.90 13.20 2.43
N GLN A 31 1.84 12.40 3.50
CA GLN A 31 2.96 12.28 4.44
C GLN A 31 4.20 11.68 3.77
N PHE A 32 4.01 10.73 2.87
CA PHE A 32 5.12 10.18 2.08
C PHE A 32 5.71 11.24 1.15
N GLN A 33 4.86 12.04 0.53
CA GLN A 33 5.29 13.09 -0.38
C GLN A 33 6.07 14.18 0.36
N GLN A 34 5.69 14.46 1.59
CA GLN A 34 6.39 15.43 2.45
C GLN A 34 7.66 14.85 3.08
N ASP A 35 7.92 13.58 2.84
CA ASP A 35 9.06 12.87 3.43
C ASP A 35 9.07 12.97 4.95
N ASN A 36 7.89 12.85 5.55
CA ASN A 36 7.72 12.94 7.00
C ASN A 36 8.08 11.60 7.63
N SER A 37 9.38 11.36 7.78
CA SER A 37 9.88 10.08 8.25
C SER A 37 9.41 9.72 9.65
N SER A 38 9.26 10.70 10.52
CA SER A 38 8.77 10.45 11.89
C SER A 38 7.36 9.89 11.90
N GLN A 39 6.47 10.47 11.10
CA GLN A 39 5.10 9.98 11.01
C GLN A 39 5.02 8.61 10.36
N ILE A 40 5.78 8.42 9.29
CA ILE A 40 5.83 7.14 8.58
C ILE A 40 6.34 6.04 9.51
N GLU A 41 7.38 6.34 10.28
CA GLU A 41 7.94 5.39 11.23
C GLU A 41 6.94 5.00 12.32
N LEU A 42 6.17 5.97 12.82
CA LEU A 42 5.10 5.69 13.78
C LEU A 42 4.08 4.72 13.20
N TRP A 43 3.67 4.94 11.95
CA TRP A 43 2.71 4.06 11.29
C TRP A 43 3.28 2.66 11.07
N LEU A 44 4.54 2.56 10.68
CA LEU A 44 5.19 1.26 10.51
C LEU A 44 5.28 0.51 11.83
N ASN A 45 5.65 1.19 12.90
CA ASN A 45 5.75 0.57 14.22
C ASN A 45 4.41 0.13 14.77
N ALA A 46 3.34 0.84 14.42
CA ALA A 46 1.98 0.51 14.82
C ALA A 46 1.31 -0.52 13.89
N ASN A 47 2.03 -0.99 12.87
CA ASN A 47 1.52 -1.91 11.86
C ASN A 47 0.34 -1.36 11.06
N LEU A 48 0.28 -0.04 10.94
CA LEU A 48 -0.74 0.62 10.12
C LEU A 48 -0.33 0.72 8.67
N ILE A 49 0.96 0.58 8.39
CA ILE A 49 1.51 0.46 7.04
C ILE A 49 2.46 -0.73 7.06
N GLN A 50 2.31 -1.64 6.09
CA GLN A 50 3.13 -2.84 6.01
C GLN A 50 3.40 -3.18 4.56
N GLN A 51 4.47 -3.93 4.31
CA GLN A 51 4.69 -4.48 2.98
C GLN A 51 3.65 -5.55 2.68
N VAL A 52 3.29 -5.66 1.41
CA VAL A 52 2.36 -6.71 0.97
C VAL A 52 3.03 -8.06 1.18
N SER A 53 2.36 -8.97 1.87
CA SER A 53 2.86 -10.32 2.06
C SER A 53 2.61 -11.17 0.81
N ILE A 54 3.38 -12.26 0.67
CA ILE A 54 3.19 -13.20 -0.44
C ILE A 54 1.78 -13.79 -0.38
N GLU A 55 1.27 -14.05 0.81
CA GLU A 55 -0.08 -14.60 0.99
C GLU A 55 -1.15 -13.62 0.52
N GLN A 56 -1.01 -12.35 0.87
CA GLN A 56 -1.93 -11.32 0.40
C GLN A 56 -1.88 -11.17 -1.10
N ALA A 57 -0.68 -11.18 -1.68
CA ALA A 57 -0.51 -11.07 -3.12
C ALA A 57 -1.20 -12.22 -3.85
N ARG A 58 -1.04 -13.44 -3.33
CA ARG A 58 -1.67 -14.63 -3.88
C ARG A 58 -3.19 -14.55 -3.79
N GLN A 59 -3.70 -14.14 -2.64
CA GLN A 59 -5.13 -13.99 -2.41
C GLN A 59 -5.74 -12.99 -3.38
N TRP A 60 -5.11 -11.83 -3.52
CA TRP A 60 -5.60 -10.78 -4.41
C TRP A 60 -5.54 -11.20 -5.87
N PHE A 61 -4.52 -11.96 -6.24
CA PHE A 61 -4.43 -12.50 -7.59
C PHE A 61 -5.57 -13.49 -7.87
N ASN A 62 -5.81 -14.42 -6.95
CA ASN A 62 -6.84 -15.43 -7.10
C ASN A 62 -8.25 -14.83 -7.10
N ASP A 63 -8.45 -13.78 -6.31
CA ASP A 63 -9.75 -13.12 -6.18
C ASP A 63 -9.97 -12.06 -7.26
N ASP A 64 -8.98 -11.84 -8.11
CA ASP A 64 -9.02 -10.77 -9.11
C ASP A 64 -9.38 -9.43 -8.46
N ALA A 65 -8.76 -9.17 -7.32
CA ALA A 65 -9.08 -8.03 -6.47
C ALA A 65 -8.75 -6.70 -7.15
N SER A 66 -9.58 -5.69 -6.86
CA SER A 66 -9.33 -4.30 -7.23
C SER A 66 -9.08 -3.50 -5.96
N LEU A 67 -8.05 -2.67 -5.99
CA LEU A 67 -7.55 -1.99 -4.80
C LEU A 67 -7.48 -0.48 -5.04
N TRP A 68 -7.60 0.28 -3.96
CA TRP A 68 -7.27 1.69 -3.99
C TRP A 68 -5.76 1.84 -4.00
N ALA A 69 -5.23 2.72 -4.82
CA ALA A 69 -3.79 2.93 -4.90
C ALA A 69 -3.47 4.42 -4.96
N CYS A 70 -2.38 4.78 -4.30
CA CYS A 70 -1.84 6.13 -4.34
C CYS A 70 -0.35 6.02 -4.64
N VAL A 71 0.09 6.59 -5.75
CA VAL A 71 1.49 6.49 -6.16
C VAL A 71 2.26 7.68 -5.63
N VAL A 72 3.27 7.41 -4.80
CA VAL A 72 4.21 8.41 -4.29
C VAL A 72 5.61 7.86 -4.55
N ALA A 73 6.07 8.05 -5.77
CA ALA A 73 7.27 7.39 -6.28
C ALA A 73 8.43 7.42 -5.28
N PRO A 74 9.14 6.30 -5.08
CA PRO A 74 8.98 5.03 -5.78
C PRO A 74 7.89 4.13 -5.20
N TRP A 75 7.18 4.59 -4.16
CA TRP A 75 6.23 3.79 -3.41
C TRP A 75 4.86 3.77 -4.06
N VAL A 76 4.18 2.64 -3.95
CA VAL A 76 2.78 2.50 -4.31
C VAL A 76 2.04 2.10 -3.04
N LEU A 77 1.23 3.02 -2.53
CA LEU A 77 0.42 2.78 -1.34
C LEU A 77 -0.90 2.15 -1.76
N ILE A 78 -1.25 1.05 -1.12
CA ILE A 78 -2.41 0.24 -1.50
C ILE A 78 -3.33 0.12 -0.29
N GLN A 79 -4.63 0.24 -0.53
CA GLN A 79 -5.62 0.03 0.51
C GLN A 79 -6.73 -0.86 -0.03
N HIS A 80 -6.98 -1.96 0.66
CA HIS A 80 -8.08 -2.86 0.33
C HIS A 80 -9.35 -2.30 1.00
N PRO A 81 -10.42 -2.04 0.24
CA PRO A 81 -11.59 -1.35 0.79
C PRO A 81 -12.43 -2.18 1.77
N ASP A 82 -12.12 -3.45 1.93
CA ASP A 82 -12.88 -4.30 2.87
C ASP A 82 -12.10 -4.49 4.15
#